data_d43a8103fd58a8b8f18cacb15cc56a07
#
_entry.id   d43a8103fd58a8b8f18cacb15cc56a07
#
_cell.length_a   1.000
_cell.length_b   1.000
_cell.length_c   1.000
_cell.angle_alpha   90.00
_cell.angle_beta   90.00
_cell.angle_gamma   90.00
#
_symmetry.space_group_name_H-M   'P 1'
#
loop_
_entity.id
_entity.type
_entity.pdbx_description
1 polymer ?
#
loop_
_entity_poly.entity_id
_entity_poly.type
_entity_poly.pdbx_seq_one_letter_code
_entity_poly.pdbx_strand_id
1 'polypeptide(L)'
;MQDTSSAINSVYEDTKDFLIVGLTGRTGSGCTTTAQKLCGDEFNIPTDGYDGLTRNELKKHQIIKKYLDGVEWIPFYKIEASGLITYQLLQLSKSEFIAYFSSQTFGNPLSQKEASSLFSALESNRKKNLTARNKHHIQEHEIDTFFDFHFIDIPQLTKIIHSRLGKAKFTQFYQRAGDNVRASGRANDQNFNPEQLFNFPKHLNFLIKLAHKKARANNVPCRIVIDAIRNPYEAFYLKRRYANFYLVSINTTNTERLRSLREYRKLTDAEIKILDNKEYPEKISGAKKFVVQNIQECIEVSDIHIHNSKISEYTQNDLVSQLAWYVTLMMHPGLVMPTSIENCMQIAYTAKQSSGCISRQVGAVVTDESYSVKAIGWNSTPQGQLPCLLRSAEDLICGRNKSDFSEYELTNPTFRKALASKYSNLIATNKSSNRNFSFCFKSIQNEIEGEKNQVHTRALHAEENAFLQISKHGGQKLLGGVLFTTASPCELCAKKAYQLGFKKIIYIDPYPGIATQHILSAGKNKPELELYRGAVGRAFYQLYQPLMPYKDEMELIFDIPSFENPEKPSKSILKKENAALLEANKTLQMEIDSLRLIVSGRQP
;
A
#
# COMPACT_ATOMS: atom_id res chain seq x y z
N MET A 1 -43.73 -5.25 -4.70
CA MET A 1 -42.34 -5.56 -5.03
C MET A 1 -41.49 -4.96 -3.92
N GLN A 2 -40.69 -5.75 -3.26
CA GLN A 2 -39.69 -5.23 -2.31
C GLN A 2 -38.69 -4.44 -3.16
N ASP A 3 -38.34 -3.23 -2.74
CA ASP A 3 -37.36 -2.37 -3.43
C ASP A 3 -35.96 -2.97 -3.23
N THR A 4 -35.62 -3.99 -4.04
CA THR A 4 -34.34 -4.69 -4.02
C THR A 4 -33.20 -3.80 -4.47
N SER A 5 -33.48 -2.81 -5.35
CA SER A 5 -32.53 -1.82 -5.79
C SER A 5 -32.08 -0.90 -4.64
N SER A 6 -32.99 -0.50 -3.76
CA SER A 6 -32.66 0.26 -2.54
C SER A 6 -31.76 -0.55 -1.60
N ALA A 7 -32.09 -1.84 -1.40
CA ALA A 7 -31.28 -2.71 -0.53
C ALA A 7 -29.83 -2.89 -1.03
N ILE A 8 -29.63 -3.09 -2.34
CA ILE A 8 -28.29 -3.24 -2.90
C ILE A 8 -27.49 -1.91 -2.82
N ASN A 9 -28.16 -0.78 -3.00
CA ASN A 9 -27.52 0.53 -2.84
C ASN A 9 -27.03 0.73 -1.40
N SER A 10 -27.83 0.33 -0.39
CA SER A 10 -27.41 0.41 1.03
C SER A 10 -26.20 -0.45 1.35
N VAL A 11 -26.00 -1.58 0.66
CA VAL A 11 -24.78 -2.40 0.82
C VAL A 11 -23.50 -1.65 0.44
N TYR A 12 -23.58 -0.76 -0.55
CA TYR A 12 -22.45 0.06 -1.00
C TYR A 12 -22.34 1.41 -0.28
N GLU A 13 -23.33 1.83 0.51
CA GLU A 13 -23.32 3.13 1.21
C GLU A 13 -22.10 3.26 2.13
N ASP A 14 -21.80 2.26 2.95
CA ASP A 14 -20.64 2.29 3.87
C ASP A 14 -19.31 2.52 3.15
N THR A 15 -19.16 2.02 1.91
CA THR A 15 -17.95 2.21 1.10
C THR A 15 -17.91 3.56 0.39
N LYS A 16 -19.07 4.11 0.03
CA LYS A 16 -19.22 5.42 -0.62
C LYS A 16 -19.15 6.57 0.38
N ASP A 17 -19.70 6.37 1.57
CA ASP A 17 -19.92 7.41 2.56
C ASP A 17 -18.70 7.69 3.42
N PHE A 18 -17.79 6.72 3.58
CA PHE A 18 -16.60 6.91 4.38
C PHE A 18 -15.35 6.32 3.71
N LEU A 19 -14.48 7.21 3.22
CA LEU A 19 -13.26 6.84 2.51
C LEU A 19 -12.07 7.66 2.97
N ILE A 20 -10.92 7.00 3.22
CA ILE A 20 -9.69 7.66 3.66
C ILE A 20 -8.54 7.26 2.73
N VAL A 21 -7.94 8.25 2.07
CA VAL A 21 -6.76 8.09 1.22
C VAL A 21 -5.56 8.74 1.92
N GLY A 22 -4.59 7.95 2.35
CA GLY A 22 -3.30 8.43 2.83
C GLY A 22 -2.30 8.49 1.68
N LEU A 23 -1.71 9.65 1.40
CA LEU A 23 -0.71 9.80 0.36
C LEU A 23 0.70 9.64 0.94
N THR A 24 1.58 8.98 0.20
CA THR A 24 3.02 8.92 0.50
C THR A 24 3.83 9.01 -0.81
N GLY A 25 5.10 9.34 -0.69
CA GLY A 25 6.01 9.44 -1.83
C GLY A 25 7.15 10.40 -1.55
N ARG A 26 8.19 10.34 -2.38
CA ARG A 26 9.35 11.25 -2.27
C ARG A 26 8.91 12.69 -2.47
N THR A 27 9.56 13.61 -1.78
CA THR A 27 9.32 15.04 -2.03
C THR A 27 9.57 15.38 -3.50
N GLY A 28 8.58 16.02 -4.12
CA GLY A 28 8.60 16.32 -5.56
C GLY A 28 7.87 15.29 -6.44
N SER A 29 7.38 14.17 -5.89
CA SER A 29 6.62 13.18 -6.68
C SER A 29 5.17 13.58 -6.96
N GLY A 30 4.59 14.55 -6.21
CA GLY A 30 3.26 15.08 -6.51
C GLY A 30 2.15 14.76 -5.52
N CYS A 31 2.45 14.30 -4.28
CA CYS A 31 1.43 14.04 -3.25
C CYS A 31 0.47 15.24 -3.07
N THR A 32 1.01 16.45 -2.93
CA THR A 32 0.18 17.66 -2.76
C THR A 32 -0.69 17.95 -3.98
N THR A 33 -0.17 17.74 -5.20
CA THR A 33 -0.97 17.86 -6.44
C THR A 33 -2.10 16.84 -6.46
N THR A 34 -1.82 15.60 -6.07
CA THR A 34 -2.82 14.53 -5.94
C THR A 34 -3.90 14.92 -4.93
N ALA A 35 -3.51 15.41 -3.75
CA ALA A 35 -4.46 15.89 -2.75
C ALA A 35 -5.33 17.03 -3.27
N GLN A 36 -4.74 18.00 -3.99
CA GLN A 36 -5.47 19.11 -4.60
C GLN A 36 -6.50 18.63 -5.63
N LYS A 37 -6.16 17.62 -6.45
CA LYS A 37 -7.11 17.05 -7.42
C LYS A 37 -8.30 16.37 -6.72
N LEU A 38 -8.06 15.64 -5.64
CA LEU A 38 -9.12 15.00 -4.85
C LEU A 38 -10.01 16.00 -4.09
N CYS A 39 -9.47 17.16 -3.73
CA CYS A 39 -10.18 18.23 -3.01
C CYS A 39 -10.87 19.25 -3.92
N GLY A 40 -10.73 19.13 -5.24
CA GLY A 40 -11.37 20.01 -6.20
C GLY A 40 -12.88 19.74 -6.32
N ASP A 41 -13.64 20.77 -6.63
CA ASP A 41 -15.08 20.68 -6.82
C ASP A 41 -15.44 19.89 -8.09
N GLU A 42 -14.53 19.80 -9.04
CA GLU A 42 -14.67 19.03 -10.26
C GLU A 42 -13.56 18.00 -10.41
N PHE A 43 -13.94 16.82 -10.88
CA PHE A 43 -13.02 15.73 -11.16
C PHE A 43 -13.15 15.28 -12.61
N ASN A 44 -12.53 16.06 -13.51
CA ASN A 44 -12.64 15.87 -14.95
C ASN A 44 -11.74 14.74 -15.44
N ILE A 45 -12.34 13.63 -15.86
CA ILE A 45 -11.65 12.48 -16.44
C ILE A 45 -11.44 12.72 -17.94
N PRO A 46 -10.22 12.55 -18.46
CA PRO A 46 -9.97 12.63 -19.90
C PRO A 46 -10.88 11.67 -20.68
N THR A 47 -11.39 12.14 -21.82
CA THR A 47 -12.29 11.36 -22.70
C THR A 47 -11.54 10.58 -23.77
N ASP A 48 -10.38 11.10 -24.19
CA ASP A 48 -9.61 10.67 -25.35
C ASP A 48 -8.18 10.28 -24.98
N GLY A 49 -7.43 9.71 -25.93
CA GLY A 49 -6.00 9.42 -25.77
C GLY A 49 -5.71 8.11 -25.05
N TYR A 50 -6.66 7.19 -25.01
CA TYR A 50 -6.46 5.83 -24.50
C TYR A 50 -5.84 4.91 -25.57
N ASP A 51 -4.85 5.43 -26.31
CA ASP A 51 -4.18 4.71 -27.38
C ASP A 51 -3.26 3.61 -26.84
N GLY A 52 -3.09 2.56 -27.61
CA GLY A 52 -2.20 1.45 -27.23
C GLY A 52 -2.79 0.47 -26.22
N LEU A 53 -4.00 0.68 -25.71
CA LEU A 53 -4.70 -0.28 -24.86
C LEU A 53 -5.32 -1.41 -25.68
N THR A 54 -5.35 -2.62 -25.10
CA THR A 54 -6.18 -3.69 -25.62
C THR A 54 -7.66 -3.29 -25.51
N ARG A 55 -8.52 -3.92 -26.33
CA ARG A 55 -9.96 -3.68 -26.27
C ARG A 55 -10.54 -3.91 -24.86
N ASN A 56 -10.02 -4.91 -24.14
CA ASN A 56 -10.45 -5.22 -22.77
C ASN A 56 -10.10 -4.08 -21.81
N GLU A 57 -8.87 -3.59 -21.85
CA GLU A 57 -8.45 -2.49 -20.97
C GLU A 57 -9.21 -1.20 -21.28
N LEU A 58 -9.41 -0.88 -22.56
CA LEU A 58 -10.23 0.27 -22.96
C LEU A 58 -11.66 0.17 -22.40
N LYS A 59 -12.28 -1.02 -22.46
CA LYS A 59 -13.63 -1.22 -21.91
C LYS A 59 -13.69 -1.02 -20.41
N LYS A 60 -12.67 -1.46 -19.67
CA LYS A 60 -12.59 -1.19 -18.22
C LYS A 60 -12.58 0.31 -17.93
N HIS A 61 -11.74 1.09 -18.62
CA HIS A 61 -11.72 2.55 -18.47
C HIS A 61 -13.06 3.21 -18.81
N GLN A 62 -13.74 2.74 -19.86
CA GLN A 62 -15.09 3.23 -20.22
C GLN A 62 -16.13 2.94 -19.12
N ILE A 63 -16.06 1.77 -18.47
CA ILE A 63 -16.96 1.41 -17.36
C ILE A 63 -16.68 2.31 -16.15
N ILE A 64 -15.42 2.49 -15.78
CA ILE A 64 -15.00 3.38 -14.68
C ILE A 64 -15.52 4.82 -14.93
N LYS A 65 -15.30 5.34 -16.13
CA LYS A 65 -15.77 6.67 -16.49
C LYS A 65 -17.29 6.77 -16.41
N LYS A 66 -18.02 5.82 -17.02
CA LYS A 66 -19.49 5.79 -16.98
C LYS A 66 -20.03 5.78 -15.55
N TYR A 67 -19.38 5.05 -14.64
CA TYR A 67 -19.78 5.04 -13.24
C TYR A 67 -19.58 6.41 -12.59
N LEU A 68 -18.41 7.04 -12.75
CA LEU A 68 -18.13 8.36 -12.17
C LEU A 68 -18.98 9.48 -12.77
N ASP A 69 -19.25 9.42 -14.07
CA ASP A 69 -20.17 10.38 -14.72
C ASP A 69 -21.62 10.26 -14.19
N GLY A 70 -21.99 9.10 -13.62
CA GLY A 70 -23.30 8.82 -13.04
C GLY A 70 -23.44 9.11 -11.55
N VAL A 71 -22.34 9.49 -10.87
CA VAL A 71 -22.35 9.81 -9.43
C VAL A 71 -21.88 11.25 -9.21
N GLU A 72 -22.50 11.92 -8.23
CA GLU A 72 -22.06 13.25 -7.84
C GLU A 72 -20.65 13.19 -7.22
N TRP A 73 -19.73 14.02 -7.73
CA TRP A 73 -18.41 14.15 -7.16
C TRP A 73 -18.47 14.94 -5.86
N ILE A 74 -17.96 14.36 -4.78
CA ILE A 74 -17.86 15.00 -3.48
C ILE A 74 -16.38 15.23 -3.18
N PRO A 75 -15.94 16.49 -3.00
CA PRO A 75 -14.56 16.82 -2.67
C PRO A 75 -14.09 16.19 -1.36
N PHE A 76 -12.83 15.82 -1.33
CA PHE A 76 -12.23 15.25 -0.13
C PHE A 76 -11.85 16.34 0.88
N TYR A 77 -12.07 16.11 2.16
CA TYR A 77 -11.47 16.89 3.24
C TYR A 77 -9.97 16.64 3.30
N LYS A 78 -9.17 17.71 3.27
CA LYS A 78 -7.71 17.62 3.28
C LYS A 78 -7.16 17.71 4.68
N ILE A 79 -6.41 16.70 5.12
CA ILE A 79 -5.61 16.71 6.34
C ILE A 79 -4.14 16.85 5.94
N GLU A 80 -3.50 17.96 6.30
CA GLU A 80 -2.08 18.19 6.04
C GLU A 80 -1.24 17.77 7.25
N ALA A 81 -0.23 16.92 7.06
CA ALA A 81 0.72 16.57 8.11
C ALA A 81 1.47 17.79 8.66
N SER A 82 1.72 18.80 7.82
CA SER A 82 2.25 20.10 8.25
C SER A 82 1.31 20.86 9.18
N GLY A 83 0.01 20.74 9.00
CA GLY A 83 -0.98 21.32 9.90
C GLY A 83 -0.90 20.75 11.32
N LEU A 84 -0.72 19.43 11.45
CA LEU A 84 -0.52 18.80 12.76
C LEU A 84 0.73 19.33 13.45
N ILE A 85 1.81 19.53 12.69
CA ILE A 85 3.06 20.10 13.23
C ILE A 85 2.82 21.56 13.66
N THR A 86 2.13 22.35 12.83
CA THR A 86 1.75 23.73 13.20
C THR A 86 0.95 23.74 14.50
N TYR A 87 -0.05 22.87 14.63
CA TYR A 87 -0.82 22.74 15.87
C TYR A 87 0.09 22.48 17.08
N GLN A 88 1.07 21.58 16.96
CA GLN A 88 2.01 21.28 18.03
C GLN A 88 2.96 22.47 18.33
N LEU A 89 3.37 23.22 17.31
CA LEU A 89 4.18 24.44 17.50
C LEU A 89 3.39 25.54 18.26
N LEU A 90 2.09 25.64 18.02
CA LEU A 90 1.22 26.57 18.76
C LEU A 90 1.05 26.20 20.23
N GLN A 91 1.38 24.96 20.65
CA GLN A 91 1.35 24.53 22.04
C GLN A 91 2.54 25.06 22.86
N LEU A 92 3.62 25.48 22.19
CA LEU A 92 4.82 25.95 22.86
C LEU A 92 4.59 27.31 23.58
N SER A 93 5.22 27.51 24.71
CA SER A 93 5.32 28.84 25.32
C SER A 93 6.13 29.79 24.43
N LYS A 94 6.06 31.10 24.67
CA LYS A 94 6.83 32.07 23.89
C LYS A 94 8.34 31.78 23.94
N SER A 95 8.86 31.48 25.12
CA SER A 95 10.27 31.15 25.33
C SER A 95 10.69 29.87 24.60
N GLU A 96 9.89 28.82 24.71
CA GLU A 96 10.14 27.55 24.01
C GLU A 96 10.10 27.70 22.47
N PHE A 97 9.13 28.47 21.96
CA PHE A 97 9.00 28.74 20.53
C PHE A 97 10.22 29.50 19.99
N ILE A 98 10.63 30.59 20.69
CA ILE A 98 11.81 31.35 20.29
C ILE A 98 13.05 30.48 20.37
N ALA A 99 13.25 29.73 21.47
CA ALA A 99 14.38 28.82 21.61
C ALA A 99 14.43 27.77 20.50
N TYR A 100 13.30 27.18 20.11
CA TYR A 100 13.22 26.20 19.04
C TYR A 100 13.68 26.78 17.69
N PHE A 101 13.11 27.92 17.26
CA PHE A 101 13.41 28.51 15.96
C PHE A 101 14.79 29.21 15.91
N SER A 102 15.37 29.58 17.05
CA SER A 102 16.71 30.15 17.13
C SER A 102 17.79 29.12 17.49
N SER A 103 17.45 27.84 17.52
CA SER A 103 18.40 26.78 17.88
C SER A 103 19.51 26.63 16.85
N GLN A 104 20.76 26.54 17.33
CA GLN A 104 21.96 26.29 16.53
C GLN A 104 21.98 24.88 15.87
N THR A 105 21.05 23.99 16.25
CA THR A 105 20.89 22.69 15.59
C THR A 105 20.38 22.80 14.15
N PHE A 106 19.86 23.96 13.76
CA PHE A 106 19.49 24.25 12.38
C PHE A 106 20.64 24.95 11.68
N GLY A 107 21.02 24.51 10.50
CA GLY A 107 22.10 25.13 9.74
C GLY A 107 21.85 26.61 9.38
N ASN A 108 20.61 27.08 9.54
CA ASN A 108 20.23 28.47 9.27
C ASN A 108 19.08 28.89 10.21
N PRO A 109 19.34 29.08 11.52
CA PRO A 109 18.34 29.44 12.50
C PRO A 109 17.76 30.84 12.26
N LEU A 110 16.61 31.12 12.86
CA LEU A 110 16.10 32.50 12.96
C LEU A 110 16.82 33.26 14.08
N SER A 111 16.98 34.57 13.91
CA SER A 111 17.32 35.41 15.02
C SER A 111 16.19 35.42 16.07
N GLN A 112 16.51 35.70 17.32
CA GLN A 112 15.49 35.81 18.39
C GLN A 112 14.41 36.85 18.07
N LYS A 113 14.78 37.96 17.39
CA LYS A 113 13.86 38.99 16.94
C LYS A 113 12.87 38.48 15.89
N GLU A 114 13.37 37.74 14.90
CA GLU A 114 12.52 37.12 13.85
C GLU A 114 11.59 36.06 14.45
N ALA A 115 12.12 35.18 15.31
CA ALA A 115 11.32 34.18 15.99
C ALA A 115 10.23 34.79 16.89
N SER A 116 10.54 35.89 17.62
CA SER A 116 9.57 36.66 18.41
C SER A 116 8.51 37.33 17.54
N SER A 117 8.90 37.92 16.41
CA SER A 117 7.97 38.50 15.43
C SER A 117 7.02 37.44 14.84
N LEU A 118 7.54 36.27 14.52
CA LEU A 118 6.74 35.14 14.04
C LEU A 118 5.74 34.68 15.11
N PHE A 119 6.20 34.53 16.36
CA PHE A 119 5.33 34.18 17.48
C PHE A 119 4.17 35.16 17.64
N SER A 120 4.45 36.46 17.61
CA SER A 120 3.43 37.52 17.76
C SER A 120 2.39 37.47 16.63
N ALA A 121 2.82 37.15 15.41
CA ALA A 121 1.89 36.98 14.27
C ALA A 121 0.92 35.80 14.43
N LEU A 122 1.28 34.83 15.28
CA LEU A 122 0.45 33.62 15.52
C LEU A 122 -0.38 33.73 16.81
N GLU A 123 -0.16 34.75 17.64
CA GLU A 123 -0.68 34.82 19.02
C GLU A 123 -2.21 34.96 19.10
N SER A 124 -2.84 35.67 18.17
CA SER A 124 -4.31 35.83 18.11
C SER A 124 -5.03 34.48 17.94
N ASN A 125 -4.45 33.58 17.14
CA ASN A 125 -5.00 32.25 16.88
C ASN A 125 -4.63 31.24 17.98
N ARG A 126 -3.59 31.52 18.74
CA ARG A 126 -3.17 30.71 19.88
C ARG A 126 -4.17 30.73 21.02
N LYS A 127 -4.85 31.86 21.25
CA LYS A 127 -5.92 31.98 22.28
C LYS A 127 -7.11 31.10 21.94
N LYS A 128 -7.47 30.98 20.66
CA LYS A 128 -8.51 30.02 20.17
C LYS A 128 -8.11 28.57 20.45
N ASN A 129 -6.81 28.25 20.34
CA ASN A 129 -6.28 26.91 20.57
C ASN A 129 -6.39 26.44 22.04
N LEU A 130 -6.28 27.33 23.01
CA LEU A 130 -6.35 26.97 24.42
C LEU A 130 -7.72 26.42 24.85
N THR A 131 -8.79 26.83 24.20
CA THR A 131 -10.15 26.29 24.40
C THR A 131 -10.33 24.92 23.75
N ALA A 132 -9.60 24.62 22.66
CA ALA A 132 -9.67 23.36 21.92
C ALA A 132 -8.81 22.23 22.52
N ARG A 133 -7.95 22.53 23.50
CA ARG A 133 -6.84 21.66 23.94
C ARG A 133 -7.20 20.37 24.66
N ASN A 134 -8.36 20.23 25.28
CA ASN A 134 -8.59 19.17 26.28
C ASN A 134 -9.89 18.40 26.17
N LYS A 135 -10.56 18.39 25.00
CA LYS A 135 -11.83 17.66 24.89
C LYS A 135 -11.66 16.35 24.12
N HIS A 136 -11.64 15.25 24.86
CA HIS A 136 -11.80 13.90 24.30
C HIS A 136 -13.19 13.67 23.67
N HIS A 137 -14.19 14.48 24.05
CA HIS A 137 -15.54 14.48 23.49
C HIS A 137 -15.91 15.89 22.99
N ILE A 138 -15.98 16.04 21.66
CA ILE A 138 -16.54 17.25 21.01
C ILE A 138 -18.05 17.09 21.01
N GLN A 139 -18.77 18.05 21.58
CA GLN A 139 -20.23 18.12 21.56
C GLN A 139 -20.69 18.63 20.19
N GLU A 140 -21.94 18.35 19.80
CA GLU A 140 -22.44 18.71 18.48
C GLU A 140 -22.33 20.20 18.16
N HIS A 141 -22.65 21.05 19.11
CA HIS A 141 -22.55 22.53 18.94
C HIS A 141 -21.11 23.06 18.81
N GLU A 142 -20.10 22.24 19.10
CA GLU A 142 -18.68 22.62 19.01
C GLU A 142 -18.04 22.13 17.70
N ILE A 143 -18.70 21.25 16.95
CA ILE A 143 -18.14 20.62 15.75
C ILE A 143 -17.61 21.66 14.77
N ASP A 144 -18.41 22.70 14.48
CA ASP A 144 -18.05 23.74 13.52
C ASP A 144 -16.84 24.54 13.96
N THR A 145 -16.79 24.94 15.22
CA THR A 145 -15.66 25.69 15.77
C THR A 145 -14.35 24.90 15.71
N PHE A 146 -14.40 23.60 16.06
CA PHE A 146 -13.21 22.75 16.00
C PHE A 146 -12.82 22.42 14.55
N PHE A 147 -13.81 22.20 13.69
CA PHE A 147 -13.58 21.94 12.28
C PHE A 147 -12.91 23.15 11.62
N ASP A 148 -13.47 24.35 11.75
CA ASP A 148 -12.90 25.58 11.19
C ASP A 148 -11.49 25.84 11.69
N PHE A 149 -11.26 25.64 12.99
CA PHE A 149 -9.91 25.78 13.55
C PHE A 149 -8.90 24.83 12.90
N HIS A 150 -9.22 23.55 12.76
CA HIS A 150 -8.27 22.56 12.26
C HIS A 150 -8.16 22.52 10.73
N PHE A 151 -9.26 22.75 10.00
CA PHE A 151 -9.31 22.62 8.54
C PHE A 151 -9.19 23.94 7.79
N ILE A 152 -9.39 25.09 8.47
CA ILE A 152 -9.28 26.43 7.88
C ILE A 152 -8.14 27.24 8.53
N ASP A 153 -8.20 27.47 9.84
CA ASP A 153 -7.24 28.34 10.54
C ASP A 153 -5.82 27.76 10.54
N ILE A 154 -5.65 26.50 10.93
CA ILE A 154 -4.33 25.83 10.99
C ILE A 154 -3.62 25.81 9.63
N PRO A 155 -4.24 25.45 8.51
CA PRO A 155 -3.63 25.57 7.17
C PRO A 155 -3.22 27.00 6.82
N GLN A 156 -4.00 28.01 7.18
CA GLN A 156 -3.63 29.42 6.97
C GLN A 156 -2.40 29.81 7.80
N LEU A 157 -2.35 29.42 9.05
CA LEU A 157 -1.19 29.65 9.94
C LEU A 157 0.06 28.94 9.42
N THR A 158 -0.09 27.72 8.89
CA THR A 158 1.00 26.99 8.23
C THR A 158 1.54 27.78 7.04
N LYS A 159 0.68 28.38 6.22
CA LYS A 159 1.08 29.25 5.10
C LYS A 159 1.82 30.50 5.58
N ILE A 160 1.38 31.13 6.68
CA ILE A 160 2.07 32.29 7.27
C ILE A 160 3.48 31.88 7.71
N ILE A 161 3.64 30.77 8.42
CA ILE A 161 4.96 30.26 8.83
C ILE A 161 5.81 29.97 7.62
N HIS A 162 5.25 29.31 6.61
CA HIS A 162 5.95 28.99 5.36
C HIS A 162 6.45 30.24 4.62
N SER A 163 5.62 31.28 4.51
CA SER A 163 6.00 32.53 3.84
C SER A 163 7.11 33.29 4.58
N ARG A 164 7.10 33.25 5.92
CA ARG A 164 8.11 33.90 6.76
C ARG A 164 9.45 33.18 6.79
N LEU A 165 9.43 31.85 6.76
CA LEU A 165 10.65 31.03 6.79
C LEU A 165 11.29 30.87 5.40
N GLY A 166 10.49 30.91 4.33
CA GLY A 166 10.88 30.46 3.01
C GLY A 166 10.97 28.92 2.92
N LYS A 167 11.01 28.38 1.70
CA LYS A 167 10.85 26.93 1.45
C LYS A 167 11.88 26.04 2.14
N ALA A 168 13.17 26.40 2.06
CA ALA A 168 14.24 25.56 2.59
C ALA A 168 14.21 25.49 4.13
N LYS A 169 14.13 26.64 4.82
CA LYS A 169 14.03 26.69 6.28
C LYS A 169 12.74 26.02 6.76
N PHE A 170 11.59 26.30 6.12
CA PHE A 170 10.33 25.66 6.46
C PHE A 170 10.45 24.13 6.44
N THR A 171 11.02 23.56 5.37
CA THR A 171 11.20 22.12 5.26
C THR A 171 12.05 21.56 6.40
N GLN A 172 13.18 22.18 6.72
CA GLN A 172 14.08 21.74 7.80
C GLN A 172 13.41 21.80 9.17
N PHE A 173 12.77 22.92 9.50
CA PHE A 173 12.09 23.09 10.80
C PHE A 173 10.93 22.12 10.96
N TYR A 174 10.11 21.93 9.92
CA TYR A 174 8.94 21.05 10.00
C TYR A 174 9.32 19.56 9.99
N GLN A 175 10.36 19.18 9.28
CA GLN A 175 10.86 17.80 9.38
C GLN A 175 11.38 17.50 10.77
N ARG A 176 12.13 18.44 11.40
CA ARG A 176 12.64 18.27 12.76
C ARG A 176 11.51 18.25 13.78
N ALA A 177 10.56 19.19 13.70
CA ALA A 177 9.41 19.23 14.58
C ALA A 177 8.55 17.96 14.44
N GLY A 178 8.36 17.45 13.22
CA GLY A 178 7.67 16.20 12.99
C GLY A 178 8.37 14.99 13.63
N ASP A 179 9.70 14.91 13.51
CA ASP A 179 10.49 13.87 14.18
C ASP A 179 10.36 13.99 15.71
N ASN A 180 10.42 15.20 16.26
CA ASN A 180 10.25 15.46 17.70
C ASN A 180 8.84 15.05 18.19
N VAL A 181 7.79 15.41 17.45
CA VAL A 181 6.41 15.01 17.79
C VAL A 181 6.25 13.48 17.80
N ARG A 182 6.90 12.77 16.90
CA ARG A 182 6.92 11.29 16.90
C ARG A 182 7.73 10.73 18.07
N ALA A 183 8.81 11.43 18.48
CA ALA A 183 9.66 10.98 19.57
C ALA A 183 9.01 11.18 20.95
N SER A 184 8.51 12.38 21.23
CA SER A 184 8.11 12.82 22.56
C SER A 184 6.64 13.28 22.66
N GLY A 185 5.96 13.45 21.53
CA GLY A 185 4.66 14.12 21.49
C GLY A 185 4.72 15.65 21.45
N ARG A 186 5.92 16.27 21.47
CA ARG A 186 6.12 17.73 21.50
C ARG A 186 7.03 18.17 20.35
N ALA A 187 6.76 19.33 19.75
CA ALA A 187 7.51 19.84 18.61
C ALA A 187 8.98 20.20 18.92
N ASN A 188 9.29 20.53 20.18
CA ASN A 188 10.59 21.02 20.63
C ASN A 188 11.43 20.00 21.43
N ASP A 189 10.91 18.79 21.67
CA ASP A 189 11.60 17.77 22.46
C ASP A 189 11.92 16.54 21.59
N GLN A 190 13.21 16.19 21.50
CA GLN A 190 13.72 15.06 20.72
C GLN A 190 13.87 13.76 21.52
N ASN A 191 13.61 13.78 22.84
CA ASN A 191 13.78 12.61 23.70
C ASN A 191 12.70 11.58 23.39
N PHE A 192 13.12 10.35 23.12
CA PHE A 192 12.18 9.28 22.78
C PHE A 192 11.39 8.82 24.01
N ASN A 193 10.07 8.95 23.94
CA ASN A 193 9.13 8.42 24.91
C ASN A 193 8.25 7.34 24.25
N PRO A 194 8.40 6.06 24.62
CA PRO A 194 7.60 4.96 24.03
C PRO A 194 6.09 5.14 24.16
N GLU A 195 5.61 5.80 25.22
CA GLU A 195 4.17 6.05 25.45
C GLU A 195 3.59 7.04 24.43
N GLN A 196 4.43 7.90 23.86
CA GLN A 196 4.04 8.90 22.87
C GLN A 196 4.19 8.43 21.41
N LEU A 197 4.61 7.19 21.18
CA LEU A 197 4.87 6.62 19.85
C LEU A 197 3.74 6.87 18.85
N PHE A 198 2.50 6.74 19.29
CA PHE A 198 1.33 6.93 18.44
C PHE A 198 0.67 8.31 18.57
N ASN A 199 1.33 9.30 19.16
CA ASN A 199 0.73 10.63 19.34
C ASN A 199 0.38 11.27 17.99
N PHE A 200 1.29 11.21 17.01
CA PHE A 200 1.04 11.75 15.67
C PHE A 200 -0.16 11.08 14.98
N PRO A 201 -0.23 9.75 14.83
CA PRO A 201 -1.39 9.09 14.22
C PRO A 201 -2.66 9.15 15.08
N LYS A 202 -2.58 9.31 16.41
CA LYS A 202 -3.76 9.58 17.25
C LYS A 202 -4.37 10.94 16.92
N HIS A 203 -3.54 11.94 16.63
CA HIS A 203 -4.02 13.25 16.19
C HIS A 203 -4.63 13.18 14.78
N LEU A 204 -4.02 12.45 13.84
CA LEU A 204 -4.68 12.16 12.55
C LEU A 204 -6.06 11.52 12.75
N ASN A 205 -6.14 10.51 13.61
CA ASN A 205 -7.41 9.86 13.95
C ASN A 205 -8.45 10.82 14.57
N PHE A 206 -8.01 11.78 15.37
CA PHE A 206 -8.90 12.83 15.89
C PHE A 206 -9.48 13.67 14.75
N LEU A 207 -8.64 14.14 13.80
CA LEU A 207 -9.09 14.93 12.65
C LEU A 207 -10.01 14.13 11.71
N ILE A 208 -9.72 12.86 11.48
CA ILE A 208 -10.60 11.96 10.71
C ILE A 208 -11.99 11.90 11.36
N LYS A 209 -12.06 11.69 12.68
CA LYS A 209 -13.33 11.64 13.40
C LYS A 209 -14.07 12.98 13.39
N LEU A 210 -13.34 14.08 13.46
CA LEU A 210 -13.91 15.43 13.39
C LEU A 210 -14.54 15.70 12.01
N ALA A 211 -13.80 15.38 10.93
CA ALA A 211 -14.33 15.48 9.56
C ALA A 211 -15.56 14.59 9.36
N HIS A 212 -15.53 13.36 9.88
CA HIS A 212 -16.68 12.44 9.78
C HIS A 212 -17.91 12.98 10.55
N LYS A 213 -17.73 13.53 11.75
CA LYS A 213 -18.83 14.18 12.48
C LYS A 213 -19.41 15.37 11.72
N LYS A 214 -18.53 16.22 11.13
CA LYS A 214 -18.96 17.36 10.32
C LYS A 214 -19.75 16.93 9.08
N ALA A 215 -19.27 15.93 8.36
CA ALA A 215 -19.94 15.38 7.19
C ALA A 215 -21.33 14.80 7.55
N ARG A 216 -21.40 14.03 8.64
CA ARG A 216 -22.70 13.49 9.14
C ARG A 216 -23.68 14.58 9.54
N ALA A 217 -23.21 15.63 10.22
CA ALA A 217 -24.06 16.77 10.57
C ALA A 217 -24.63 17.48 9.35
N ASN A 218 -23.92 17.46 8.23
CA ASN A 218 -24.34 18.03 6.96
C ASN A 218 -25.05 17.00 6.04
N ASN A 219 -25.19 15.75 6.48
CA ASN A 219 -25.76 14.64 5.71
C ASN A 219 -25.08 14.43 4.34
N VAL A 220 -23.75 14.49 4.32
CA VAL A 220 -22.92 14.26 3.13
C VAL A 220 -21.88 13.16 3.39
N PRO A 221 -21.45 12.40 2.37
CA PRO A 221 -20.35 11.47 2.48
C PRO A 221 -19.05 12.11 2.97
N CYS A 222 -18.30 11.37 3.78
CA CYS A 222 -17.04 11.83 4.34
C CYS A 222 -15.86 11.20 3.59
N ARG A 223 -15.25 11.93 2.69
CA ARG A 223 -14.05 11.53 1.97
C ARG A 223 -12.86 12.34 2.45
N ILE A 224 -11.77 11.67 2.81
CA ILE A 224 -10.61 12.31 3.44
C ILE A 224 -9.35 11.96 2.67
N VAL A 225 -8.50 12.97 2.43
CA VAL A 225 -7.14 12.79 1.92
C VAL A 225 -6.11 13.32 2.91
N ILE A 226 -5.09 12.51 3.23
CA ILE A 226 -4.00 12.86 4.14
C ILE A 226 -2.72 13.13 3.33
N ASP A 227 -2.24 14.37 3.34
CA ASP A 227 -1.02 14.85 2.64
C ASP A 227 0.06 15.22 3.66
N ALA A 228 1.05 14.40 3.97
CA ALA A 228 1.32 13.06 3.50
C ALA A 228 1.83 12.19 4.67
N ILE A 229 1.64 10.90 4.59
CA ILE A 229 2.19 9.91 5.52
C ILE A 229 3.70 9.78 5.24
N ARG A 230 4.52 9.89 6.28
CA ARG A 230 5.98 9.91 6.17
C ARG A 230 6.69 8.83 7.00
N ASN A 231 5.95 8.13 7.86
CA ASN A 231 6.47 7.07 8.69
C ASN A 231 5.54 5.85 8.58
N PRO A 232 6.06 4.62 8.40
CA PRO A 232 5.24 3.43 8.19
C PRO A 232 4.34 3.09 9.39
N TYR A 233 4.72 3.46 10.61
CA TYR A 233 3.90 3.21 11.80
C TYR A 233 2.61 4.07 11.83
N GLU A 234 2.62 5.25 11.18
CA GLU A 234 1.41 6.04 10.95
C GLU A 234 0.44 5.28 10.06
N ALA A 235 0.95 4.73 8.95
CA ALA A 235 0.16 3.91 8.04
C ALA A 235 -0.40 2.65 8.72
N PHE A 236 0.44 1.91 9.46
CA PHE A 236 -0.01 0.71 10.19
C PHE A 236 -1.08 1.02 11.23
N TYR A 237 -0.97 2.14 11.95
CA TYR A 237 -1.98 2.57 12.92
C TYR A 237 -3.34 2.80 12.24
N LEU A 238 -3.36 3.50 11.09
CA LEU A 238 -4.58 3.80 10.36
C LEU A 238 -5.16 2.55 9.66
N LYS A 239 -4.31 1.72 9.04
CA LYS A 239 -4.72 0.45 8.40
C LYS A 239 -5.41 -0.53 9.36
N ARG A 240 -4.98 -0.55 10.62
CA ARG A 240 -5.58 -1.42 11.65
C ARG A 240 -6.88 -0.87 12.22
N ARG A 241 -7.14 0.42 12.05
CA ARG A 241 -8.28 1.11 12.63
C ARG A 241 -9.42 1.33 11.65
N TYR A 242 -9.09 1.51 10.39
CA TYR A 242 -10.05 1.83 9.34
C TYR A 242 -9.99 0.79 8.22
N ALA A 243 -11.12 0.12 7.96
CA ALA A 243 -11.24 -0.81 6.84
C ALA A 243 -11.03 -0.10 5.50
N ASN A 244 -11.65 1.07 5.33
CA ASN A 244 -11.61 1.88 4.11
C ASN A 244 -10.47 2.92 4.11
N PHE A 245 -9.34 2.59 4.75
CA PHE A 245 -8.10 3.36 4.62
C PHE A 245 -7.19 2.72 3.59
N TYR A 246 -6.78 3.50 2.60
CA TYR A 246 -5.84 3.09 1.55
C TYR A 246 -4.61 3.98 1.58
N LEU A 247 -3.42 3.38 1.69
CA LEU A 247 -2.16 4.08 1.54
C LEU A 247 -1.76 4.08 0.07
N VAL A 248 -1.73 5.26 -0.54
CA VAL A 248 -1.43 5.45 -1.96
C VAL A 248 -0.03 6.07 -2.11
N SER A 249 0.88 5.35 -2.75
CA SER A 249 2.19 5.90 -3.10
C SER A 249 2.13 6.63 -4.43
N ILE A 250 2.64 7.87 -4.43
CA ILE A 250 2.76 8.69 -5.63
C ILE A 250 4.23 8.65 -6.07
N ASN A 251 4.47 8.01 -7.20
CA ASN A 251 5.79 7.81 -7.77
C ASN A 251 5.97 8.65 -9.04
N THR A 252 7.19 9.01 -9.35
CA THR A 252 7.59 9.65 -10.61
C THR A 252 9.02 9.28 -10.93
N THR A 253 9.43 9.45 -12.18
CA THR A 253 10.83 9.21 -12.56
C THR A 253 11.77 10.17 -11.80
N ASN A 254 13.00 9.72 -11.53
CA ASN A 254 13.96 10.55 -10.83
C ASN A 254 14.27 11.85 -11.61
N THR A 255 14.29 11.77 -12.92
CA THR A 255 14.50 12.93 -13.81
C THR A 255 13.40 13.99 -13.64
N GLU A 256 12.12 13.57 -13.71
CA GLU A 256 10.98 14.47 -13.52
C GLU A 256 10.95 15.06 -12.10
N ARG A 257 11.25 14.22 -11.09
CA ARG A 257 11.31 14.66 -9.70
C ARG A 257 12.39 15.72 -9.48
N LEU A 258 13.62 15.48 -9.95
CA LEU A 258 14.73 16.44 -9.85
C LEU A 258 14.42 17.74 -10.58
N ARG A 259 13.84 17.65 -11.78
CA ARG A 259 13.37 18.83 -12.51
C ARG A 259 12.32 19.59 -11.69
N SER A 260 11.34 18.92 -11.11
CA SER A 260 10.33 19.54 -10.25
C SER A 260 10.94 20.24 -9.02
N LEU A 261 11.92 19.63 -8.37
CA LEU A 261 12.60 20.22 -7.22
C LEU A 261 13.43 21.46 -7.59
N ARG A 262 14.13 21.42 -8.73
CA ARG A 262 14.97 22.55 -9.20
C ARG A 262 14.11 23.70 -9.74
N GLU A 263 13.18 23.40 -10.65
CA GLU A 263 12.41 24.43 -11.38
C GLU A 263 11.29 25.05 -10.54
N TYR A 264 10.49 24.21 -9.86
CA TYR A 264 9.30 24.69 -9.12
C TYR A 264 9.58 24.96 -7.64
N ARG A 265 10.45 24.16 -7.00
CA ARG A 265 10.80 24.38 -5.60
C ARG A 265 12.04 25.22 -5.38
N LYS A 266 12.81 25.49 -6.44
CA LYS A 266 14.05 26.28 -6.42
C LYS A 266 15.09 25.77 -5.43
N LEU A 267 15.19 24.44 -5.26
CA LEU A 267 16.17 23.81 -4.40
C LEU A 267 17.49 23.60 -5.16
N THR A 268 18.59 23.82 -4.45
CA THR A 268 19.94 23.50 -4.90
C THR A 268 20.21 22.00 -4.83
N ASP A 269 21.20 21.50 -5.55
CA ASP A 269 21.57 20.07 -5.52
C ASP A 269 22.02 19.62 -4.12
N ALA A 270 22.67 20.49 -3.36
CA ALA A 270 23.03 20.20 -1.97
C ALA A 270 21.80 20.02 -1.06
N GLU A 271 20.80 20.89 -1.19
CA GLU A 271 19.53 20.77 -0.46
C GLU A 271 18.75 19.52 -0.87
N ILE A 272 18.75 19.17 -2.16
CA ILE A 272 18.12 17.96 -2.66
C ILE A 272 18.80 16.71 -2.06
N LYS A 273 20.13 16.69 -1.98
CA LYS A 273 20.91 15.59 -1.39
C LYS A 273 20.60 15.43 0.10
N ILE A 274 20.51 16.53 0.86
CA ILE A 274 20.13 16.52 2.27
C ILE A 274 18.72 15.95 2.44
N LEU A 275 17.78 16.38 1.61
CA LEU A 275 16.40 15.91 1.59
C LEU A 275 16.34 14.40 1.30
N ASP A 276 17.04 13.94 0.27
CA ASP A 276 17.07 12.54 -0.14
C ASP A 276 17.65 11.64 0.96
N ASN A 277 18.74 12.03 1.58
CA ASN A 277 19.34 11.29 2.69
C ASN A 277 18.42 11.19 3.91
N LYS A 278 17.55 12.18 4.11
CA LYS A 278 16.58 12.18 5.20
C LYS A 278 15.36 11.30 4.89
N GLU A 279 14.89 11.30 3.66
CA GLU A 279 13.75 10.49 3.20
C GLU A 279 14.11 9.01 2.98
N TYR A 280 15.38 8.74 2.63
CA TYR A 280 15.95 7.40 2.38
C TYR A 280 17.21 7.18 3.22
N PRO A 281 17.09 7.11 4.53
CA PRO A 281 18.24 6.91 5.39
C PRO A 281 18.85 5.53 5.16
N GLU A 282 20.18 5.44 5.03
CA GLU A 282 20.90 4.20 4.72
C GLU A 282 20.65 3.07 5.73
N LYS A 283 20.62 3.38 7.03
CA LYS A 283 20.33 2.41 8.08
C LYS A 283 19.73 3.09 9.31
N ILE A 284 18.47 2.77 9.58
CA ILE A 284 17.79 3.20 10.79
C ILE A 284 17.86 2.09 11.83
N SER A 285 18.28 2.42 13.05
CA SER A 285 18.39 1.46 14.17
C SER A 285 17.74 2.00 15.44
N GLY A 286 17.35 1.09 16.32
CA GLY A 286 16.79 1.42 17.64
C GLY A 286 15.51 2.28 17.54
N ALA A 287 15.33 3.18 18.50
CA ALA A 287 14.17 4.07 18.61
C ALA A 287 13.96 4.98 17.39
N LYS A 288 15.03 5.28 16.64
CA LYS A 288 14.94 6.09 15.42
C LYS A 288 14.01 5.49 14.37
N LYS A 289 13.82 4.16 14.33
CA LYS A 289 12.87 3.50 13.42
C LYS A 289 11.44 4.03 13.55
N PHE A 290 11.06 4.40 14.75
CA PHE A 290 9.72 4.88 15.06
C PHE A 290 9.55 6.38 14.81
N VAL A 291 10.64 7.14 14.78
CA VAL A 291 10.63 8.60 14.84
C VAL A 291 10.88 9.23 13.47
N VAL A 292 11.93 8.77 12.77
CA VAL A 292 12.37 9.42 11.54
C VAL A 292 11.46 9.11 10.35
N GLN A 293 11.50 9.97 9.37
CA GLN A 293 10.83 9.71 8.10
C GLN A 293 11.48 8.49 7.42
N ASN A 294 10.66 7.61 6.87
CA ASN A 294 11.08 6.45 6.10
C ASN A 294 10.12 6.27 4.92
N ILE A 295 10.35 7.05 3.88
CA ILE A 295 9.50 7.05 2.70
C ILE A 295 9.63 5.75 1.92
N GLN A 296 10.81 5.15 1.90
CA GLN A 296 11.03 3.87 1.24
C GLN A 296 10.11 2.79 1.81
N GLU A 297 10.09 2.64 3.14
CA GLU A 297 9.22 1.66 3.79
C GLU A 297 7.72 2.04 3.63
N CYS A 298 7.38 3.34 3.63
CA CYS A 298 6.02 3.77 3.32
C CYS A 298 5.58 3.34 1.91
N ILE A 299 6.44 3.45 0.90
CA ILE A 299 6.16 2.97 -0.46
C ILE A 299 6.03 1.44 -0.47
N GLU A 300 6.92 0.72 0.20
CA GLU A 300 6.89 -0.75 0.27
C GLU A 300 5.60 -1.30 0.90
N VAL A 301 5.04 -0.59 1.90
CA VAL A 301 3.80 -0.98 2.56
C VAL A 301 2.55 -0.33 1.96
N SER A 302 2.67 0.42 0.87
CA SER A 302 1.53 1.04 0.20
C SER A 302 0.60 0.01 -0.41
N ASP A 303 -0.68 0.33 -0.39
CA ASP A 303 -1.77 -0.50 -0.93
C ASP A 303 -1.95 -0.29 -2.44
N ILE A 304 -1.71 0.94 -2.89
CA ILE A 304 -1.89 1.36 -4.28
C ILE A 304 -0.67 2.20 -4.69
N HIS A 305 -0.19 1.96 -5.90
CA HIS A 305 0.93 2.69 -6.50
C HIS A 305 0.44 3.45 -7.72
N ILE A 306 0.60 4.78 -7.71
CA ILE A 306 0.23 5.68 -8.80
C ILE A 306 1.50 6.34 -9.35
N HIS A 307 1.60 6.41 -10.66
CA HIS A 307 2.70 7.09 -11.34
C HIS A 307 2.25 8.47 -11.82
N ASN A 308 2.87 9.51 -11.30
CA ASN A 308 2.63 10.89 -11.69
C ASN A 308 3.69 11.33 -12.70
N SER A 309 3.53 10.94 -13.96
CA SER A 309 4.36 11.40 -15.07
C SER A 309 3.69 12.57 -15.77
N LYS A 310 4.47 13.62 -16.04
CA LYS A 310 4.03 14.77 -16.86
C LYS A 310 4.37 14.59 -18.34
N ILE A 311 5.12 13.53 -18.67
CA ILE A 311 5.63 13.26 -20.02
C ILE A 311 4.90 12.04 -20.62
N SER A 312 3.91 11.48 -19.92
CA SER A 312 3.18 10.34 -20.44
C SER A 312 2.37 10.73 -21.67
N GLU A 313 2.62 10.04 -22.79
CA GLU A 313 1.87 10.19 -24.03
C GLU A 313 0.48 9.51 -23.98
N TYR A 314 0.22 8.71 -22.93
CA TYR A 314 -0.99 7.90 -22.80
C TYR A 314 -1.90 8.40 -21.68
N THR A 315 -3.16 8.64 -22.01
CA THR A 315 -4.18 9.15 -21.06
C THR A 315 -4.42 8.23 -19.88
N GLN A 316 -4.36 6.90 -20.05
CA GLN A 316 -4.48 5.94 -18.94
C GLN A 316 -3.37 6.09 -17.88
N ASN A 317 -2.27 6.72 -18.22
CA ASN A 317 -1.17 7.02 -17.32
C ASN A 317 -1.28 8.40 -16.67
N ASP A 318 -2.25 9.20 -17.09
CA ASP A 318 -2.53 10.47 -16.44
C ASP A 318 -2.94 10.27 -14.98
N LEU A 319 -2.53 11.20 -14.12
CA LEU A 319 -2.80 11.14 -12.68
C LEU A 319 -4.31 11.07 -12.40
N VAL A 320 -5.11 11.85 -13.11
CA VAL A 320 -6.56 11.89 -12.89
C VAL A 320 -7.22 10.57 -13.30
N SER A 321 -6.80 9.99 -14.43
CA SER A 321 -7.31 8.69 -14.90
C SER A 321 -7.00 7.56 -13.90
N GLN A 322 -5.80 7.54 -13.33
CA GLN A 322 -5.43 6.56 -12.31
C GLN A 322 -6.20 6.79 -10.99
N LEU A 323 -6.38 8.04 -10.56
CA LEU A 323 -7.19 8.37 -9.39
C LEU A 323 -8.65 7.98 -9.60
N ALA A 324 -9.21 8.27 -10.79
CA ALA A 324 -10.56 7.87 -11.16
C ALA A 324 -10.76 6.36 -11.01
N TRP A 325 -9.82 5.58 -11.54
CA TRP A 325 -9.85 4.12 -11.45
C TRP A 325 -9.96 3.64 -10.00
N TYR A 326 -9.05 4.08 -9.13
CA TYR A 326 -9.00 3.57 -7.76
C TYR A 326 -10.12 4.14 -6.88
N VAL A 327 -10.46 5.42 -7.00
CA VAL A 327 -11.57 6.01 -6.23
C VAL A 327 -12.90 5.34 -6.60
N THR A 328 -13.13 5.04 -7.87
CA THR A 328 -14.32 4.29 -8.30
C THR A 328 -14.37 2.90 -7.67
N LEU A 329 -13.25 2.16 -7.71
CA LEU A 329 -13.19 0.82 -7.13
C LEU A 329 -13.28 0.83 -5.59
N MET A 330 -12.84 1.90 -4.94
CA MET A 330 -13.04 2.10 -3.50
C MET A 330 -14.53 2.30 -3.17
N MET A 331 -15.28 2.97 -4.05
CA MET A 331 -16.72 3.20 -3.89
C MET A 331 -17.56 2.00 -4.35
N HIS A 332 -17.09 1.27 -5.34
CA HIS A 332 -17.78 0.10 -5.90
C HIS A 332 -16.78 -1.03 -6.22
N PRO A 333 -16.46 -1.86 -5.23
CA PRO A 333 -15.59 -3.01 -5.42
C PRO A 333 -16.10 -3.98 -6.49
N GLY A 334 -15.18 -4.51 -7.30
CA GLY A 334 -15.50 -5.52 -8.30
C GLY A 334 -16.16 -5.01 -9.58
N LEU A 335 -16.31 -3.69 -9.74
CA LEU A 335 -16.91 -3.08 -10.95
C LEU A 335 -16.15 -3.47 -12.23
N VAL A 336 -14.84 -3.61 -12.16
CA VAL A 336 -13.98 -4.15 -13.22
C VAL A 336 -12.94 -5.10 -12.63
N MET A 337 -12.46 -6.04 -13.45
CA MET A 337 -11.39 -6.95 -13.05
C MET A 337 -10.02 -6.25 -13.08
N PRO A 338 -9.01 -6.74 -12.29
CA PRO A 338 -7.67 -6.19 -12.30
C PRO A 338 -7.02 -6.28 -13.68
N THR A 339 -6.00 -5.46 -13.91
CA THR A 339 -5.13 -5.59 -15.08
C THR A 339 -4.24 -6.82 -14.96
N SER A 340 -3.73 -7.33 -16.09
CA SER A 340 -2.78 -8.46 -16.07
C SER A 340 -1.52 -8.12 -15.25
N ILE A 341 -1.07 -6.86 -15.31
CA ILE A 341 0.08 -6.37 -14.54
C ILE A 341 -0.21 -6.40 -13.04
N GLU A 342 -1.39 -5.95 -12.60
CA GLU A 342 -1.79 -6.01 -11.20
C GLU A 342 -1.90 -7.45 -10.70
N ASN A 343 -2.48 -8.33 -11.51
CA ASN A 343 -2.59 -9.74 -11.14
C ASN A 343 -1.22 -10.41 -10.97
N CYS A 344 -0.28 -10.22 -11.90
CA CYS A 344 1.07 -10.77 -11.80
C CYS A 344 1.84 -10.19 -10.60
N MET A 345 1.73 -8.88 -10.35
CA MET A 345 2.38 -8.26 -9.20
C MET A 345 1.75 -8.70 -7.87
N GLN A 346 0.43 -8.91 -7.82
CA GLN A 346 -0.24 -9.46 -6.64
C GLN A 346 0.27 -10.86 -6.31
N ILE A 347 0.50 -11.70 -7.31
CA ILE A 347 1.09 -13.03 -7.12
C ILE A 347 2.50 -12.89 -6.53
N ALA A 348 3.35 -12.00 -7.07
CA ALA A 348 4.67 -11.72 -6.53
C ALA A 348 4.59 -11.18 -5.08
N TYR A 349 3.65 -10.28 -4.81
CA TYR A 349 3.43 -9.70 -3.48
C TYR A 349 2.97 -10.76 -2.47
N THR A 350 2.15 -11.71 -2.88
CA THR A 350 1.73 -12.85 -2.05
C THR A 350 2.91 -13.81 -1.80
N ALA A 351 3.69 -14.12 -2.85
CA ALA A 351 4.84 -15.01 -2.75
C ALA A 351 5.88 -14.54 -1.72
N LYS A 352 6.09 -13.21 -1.56
CA LYS A 352 7.02 -12.69 -0.57
C LYS A 352 6.69 -13.11 0.87
N GLN A 353 5.42 -13.42 1.18
CA GLN A 353 5.01 -13.87 2.51
C GLN A 353 5.55 -15.27 2.86
N SER A 354 5.93 -16.06 1.86
CA SER A 354 6.57 -17.36 2.04
C SER A 354 8.06 -17.24 2.39
N SER A 355 8.64 -16.03 2.38
CA SER A 355 10.04 -15.81 2.69
C SER A 355 10.33 -15.97 4.18
N GLY A 356 11.25 -16.85 4.51
CA GLY A 356 11.82 -16.98 5.87
C GLY A 356 13.06 -16.11 6.11
N CYS A 357 13.32 -15.11 5.27
CA CYS A 357 14.40 -14.15 5.49
C CYS A 357 13.99 -13.13 6.57
N ILE A 358 14.87 -12.91 7.55
CA ILE A 358 14.64 -11.97 8.65
C ILE A 358 15.13 -10.55 8.36
N SER A 359 15.75 -10.31 7.19
CA SER A 359 16.21 -8.98 6.77
C SER A 359 15.20 -8.29 5.87
N ARG A 360 14.89 -8.84 4.71
CA ARG A 360 13.93 -8.33 3.75
C ARG A 360 13.23 -9.49 3.07
N GLN A 361 11.94 -9.39 2.92
CA GLN A 361 11.13 -10.35 2.17
C GLN A 361 10.89 -9.82 0.76
N VAL A 362 11.15 -10.65 -0.24
CA VAL A 362 10.97 -10.32 -1.65
C VAL A 362 10.24 -11.47 -2.33
N GLY A 363 9.33 -11.14 -3.23
CA GLY A 363 8.67 -12.09 -4.11
C GLY A 363 8.86 -11.68 -5.57
N ALA A 364 8.90 -12.65 -6.46
CA ALA A 364 9.05 -12.46 -7.89
C ALA A 364 8.16 -13.40 -8.68
N VAL A 365 7.73 -12.94 -9.85
CA VAL A 365 6.98 -13.72 -10.84
C VAL A 365 7.61 -13.54 -12.21
N VAL A 366 7.76 -14.63 -12.92
CA VAL A 366 8.22 -14.65 -14.31
C VAL A 366 7.05 -15.02 -15.20
N THR A 367 6.82 -14.25 -16.26
CA THR A 367 5.76 -14.48 -17.23
C THR A 367 6.31 -14.48 -18.66
N ASP A 368 5.51 -14.93 -19.62
CA ASP A 368 5.73 -14.62 -21.03
C ASP A 368 5.24 -13.19 -21.39
N GLU A 369 5.31 -12.83 -22.66
CA GLU A 369 4.85 -11.53 -23.17
C GLU A 369 3.35 -11.30 -23.01
N SER A 370 2.56 -12.37 -22.88
CA SER A 370 1.09 -12.34 -22.67
C SER A 370 0.70 -12.36 -21.20
N TYR A 371 1.67 -12.21 -20.30
CA TYR A 371 1.48 -12.26 -18.84
C TYR A 371 1.03 -13.63 -18.29
N SER A 372 1.24 -14.74 -19.04
CA SER A 372 1.03 -16.08 -18.52
C SER A 372 2.18 -16.45 -17.57
N VAL A 373 1.84 -16.75 -16.32
CA VAL A 373 2.83 -17.07 -15.27
C VAL A 373 3.59 -18.35 -15.60
N LYS A 374 4.92 -18.27 -15.59
CA LYS A 374 5.84 -19.39 -15.82
C LYS A 374 6.47 -19.91 -14.53
N ALA A 375 6.87 -19.01 -13.64
CA ALA A 375 7.40 -19.37 -12.34
C ALA A 375 7.13 -18.28 -11.30
N ILE A 376 7.09 -18.71 -10.04
CA ILE A 376 6.94 -17.86 -8.86
C ILE A 376 8.14 -18.11 -7.96
N GLY A 377 8.78 -17.06 -7.46
CA GLY A 377 9.92 -17.16 -6.54
C GLY A 377 9.77 -16.23 -5.33
N TRP A 378 10.37 -16.62 -4.25
CA TRP A 378 10.59 -15.78 -3.07
C TRP A 378 11.99 -16.02 -2.53
N ASN A 379 12.54 -15.08 -1.80
CA ASN A 379 13.87 -15.27 -1.24
C ASN A 379 13.82 -16.30 -0.09
N SER A 380 14.45 -17.44 -0.30
CA SER A 380 14.46 -18.58 0.59
C SER A 380 15.79 -19.32 0.53
N THR A 381 16.13 -20.01 1.61
CA THR A 381 17.24 -20.96 1.61
C THR A 381 16.99 -22.08 0.59
N PRO A 382 18.06 -22.76 0.10
CA PRO A 382 17.91 -23.94 -0.74
C PRO A 382 16.97 -24.97 -0.12
N GLN A 383 16.29 -25.73 -0.96
CA GLN A 383 15.34 -26.75 -0.53
C GLN A 383 15.99 -27.74 0.43
N GLY A 384 15.35 -28.02 1.55
CA GLY A 384 15.86 -28.89 2.62
C GLY A 384 16.66 -28.17 3.71
N GLN A 385 16.99 -26.88 3.53
CA GLN A 385 17.64 -26.09 4.58
C GLN A 385 16.62 -25.21 5.31
N LEU A 386 16.75 -25.11 6.64
CA LEU A 386 15.91 -24.22 7.44
C LEU A 386 16.21 -22.73 7.15
N PRO A 387 15.19 -21.91 6.92
CA PRO A 387 15.36 -20.47 6.76
C PRO A 387 15.75 -19.78 8.07
N CYS A 388 16.34 -18.60 7.97
CA CYS A 388 16.86 -17.87 9.14
C CYS A 388 15.78 -17.58 10.20
N LEU A 389 14.53 -17.38 9.81
CA LEU A 389 13.42 -17.13 10.73
C LEU A 389 13.17 -18.29 11.71
N LEU A 390 13.37 -19.52 11.26
CA LEU A 390 13.08 -20.73 12.03
C LEU A 390 14.27 -21.24 12.85
N ARG A 391 15.48 -20.74 12.60
CA ARG A 391 16.71 -21.15 13.30
C ARG A 391 16.90 -20.35 14.57
N SER A 392 17.42 -20.98 15.61
CA SER A 392 17.65 -20.38 16.92
C SER A 392 19.13 -20.21 17.24
N ALA A 393 19.54 -19.00 17.61
CA ALA A 393 20.87 -18.75 18.18
C ALA A 393 21.07 -19.51 19.50
N GLU A 394 20.01 -19.69 20.28
CA GLU A 394 20.05 -20.46 21.52
C GLU A 394 20.41 -21.94 21.25
N ASP A 395 19.77 -22.55 20.24
CA ASP A 395 20.06 -23.94 19.90
C ASP A 395 21.49 -24.12 19.43
N LEU A 396 21.99 -23.20 18.61
CA LEU A 396 23.40 -23.25 18.18
C LEU A 396 24.36 -23.08 19.35
N ILE A 397 24.12 -22.16 20.28
CA ILE A 397 24.97 -21.92 21.44
C ILE A 397 24.96 -23.13 22.38
N CYS A 398 23.79 -23.70 22.67
CA CYS A 398 23.60 -24.85 23.53
C CYS A 398 23.93 -26.21 22.87
N GLY A 399 24.27 -26.23 21.58
CA GLY A 399 24.57 -27.45 20.83
C GLY A 399 23.37 -28.36 20.58
N ARG A 400 22.13 -27.79 20.57
CA ARG A 400 20.88 -28.50 20.24
C ARG A 400 20.61 -28.43 18.73
N ASN A 401 19.79 -29.33 18.22
CA ASN A 401 19.29 -29.32 16.84
C ASN A 401 20.40 -29.10 15.79
N LYS A 402 21.50 -29.86 15.91
CA LYS A 402 22.73 -29.68 15.11
C LYS A 402 22.46 -29.76 13.59
N SER A 403 21.47 -30.52 13.16
CA SER A 403 21.06 -30.65 11.76
C SER A 403 20.61 -29.33 11.11
N ASP A 404 20.24 -28.32 11.89
CA ASP A 404 19.74 -27.04 11.43
C ASP A 404 20.85 -26.07 11.00
N PHE A 405 22.12 -26.47 11.31
CA PHE A 405 23.29 -25.62 11.16
C PHE A 405 24.33 -26.26 10.24
N SER A 406 25.09 -25.41 9.55
CA SER A 406 26.21 -25.87 8.75
C SER A 406 27.39 -26.30 9.65
N GLU A 407 28.29 -27.15 9.12
CA GLU A 407 29.51 -27.51 9.77
C GLU A 407 30.34 -26.29 10.20
N TYR A 408 30.41 -25.26 9.33
CA TYR A 408 31.08 -24.00 9.65
C TYR A 408 30.51 -23.33 10.91
N GLU A 409 29.20 -23.25 11.01
CA GLU A 409 28.53 -22.64 12.18
C GLU A 409 28.72 -23.44 13.46
N LEU A 410 28.83 -24.76 13.35
CA LEU A 410 29.06 -25.66 14.48
C LEU A 410 30.50 -25.66 14.95
N THR A 411 31.47 -25.52 14.05
CA THR A 411 32.90 -25.78 14.35
C THR A 411 33.75 -24.51 14.37
N ASN A 412 33.38 -23.44 13.65
CA ASN A 412 34.21 -22.24 13.58
C ASN A 412 34.16 -21.44 14.90
N PRO A 413 35.31 -21.33 15.64
CA PRO A 413 35.33 -20.71 16.96
C PRO A 413 35.06 -19.21 16.91
N THR A 414 35.51 -18.53 15.86
CA THR A 414 35.30 -17.08 15.69
C THR A 414 33.82 -16.76 15.48
N PHE A 415 33.15 -17.53 14.62
CA PHE A 415 31.71 -17.38 14.38
C PHE A 415 30.89 -17.65 15.65
N ARG A 416 31.20 -18.75 16.35
CA ARG A 416 30.54 -19.12 17.61
C ARG A 416 30.71 -18.06 18.69
N LYS A 417 31.94 -17.51 18.83
CA LYS A 417 32.23 -16.43 19.76
C LYS A 417 31.47 -15.17 19.45
N ALA A 418 31.39 -14.75 18.18
CA ALA A 418 30.64 -13.59 17.75
C ALA A 418 29.12 -13.76 17.99
N LEU A 419 28.58 -14.94 17.69
CA LEU A 419 27.17 -15.24 17.97
C LEU A 419 26.88 -15.23 19.47
N ALA A 420 27.72 -15.90 20.28
CA ALA A 420 27.56 -15.98 21.72
C ALA A 420 27.66 -14.60 22.38
N SER A 421 28.61 -13.75 21.98
CA SER A 421 28.71 -12.36 22.49
C SER A 421 27.46 -11.55 22.27
N LYS A 422 26.73 -11.82 21.20
CA LYS A 422 25.51 -11.09 20.83
C LYS A 422 24.25 -11.61 21.52
N TYR A 423 24.13 -12.91 21.73
CA TYR A 423 22.88 -13.54 22.15
C TYR A 423 22.89 -14.14 23.55
N SER A 424 24.06 -14.54 24.13
CA SER A 424 24.10 -15.27 25.42
C SER A 424 23.44 -14.51 26.57
N ASN A 425 23.68 -13.19 26.70
CA ASN A 425 23.03 -12.39 27.74
C ASN A 425 21.53 -12.25 27.53
N LEU A 426 21.09 -12.14 26.27
CA LEU A 426 19.66 -12.01 25.92
C LEU A 426 18.92 -13.32 26.26
N ILE A 427 19.56 -14.46 25.99
CA ILE A 427 19.05 -15.80 26.31
C ILE A 427 18.98 -15.99 27.84
N ALA A 428 20.08 -15.72 28.56
CA ALA A 428 20.14 -15.86 30.00
C ALA A 428 19.13 -15.00 30.75
N THR A 429 18.82 -13.83 30.25
CA THR A 429 17.83 -12.90 30.83
C THR A 429 16.42 -13.10 30.28
N ASN A 430 16.19 -14.13 29.47
CA ASN A 430 14.92 -14.42 28.79
C ASN A 430 14.28 -13.20 28.12
N LYS A 431 15.11 -12.36 27.46
CA LYS A 431 14.65 -11.14 26.76
C LYS A 431 13.97 -11.40 25.42
N SER A 432 13.68 -12.64 25.08
CA SER A 432 13.01 -13.00 23.82
C SER A 432 11.54 -12.57 23.74
N SER A 433 10.91 -12.29 24.88
CA SER A 433 9.45 -12.06 24.96
C SER A 433 8.66 -13.20 24.28
N ASN A 434 9.06 -14.45 24.52
CA ASN A 434 8.53 -15.67 23.91
C ASN A 434 8.71 -15.78 22.38
N ARG A 435 9.68 -15.06 21.83
CA ARG A 435 10.05 -15.15 20.41
C ARG A 435 11.29 -15.99 20.22
N ASN A 436 11.40 -16.63 19.04
CA ASN A 436 12.63 -17.31 18.65
C ASN A 436 13.79 -16.30 18.54
N PHE A 437 14.99 -16.66 19.02
CA PHE A 437 16.23 -15.91 18.81
C PHE A 437 16.79 -16.15 17.41
N SER A 438 15.99 -15.81 16.39
CA SER A 438 16.41 -15.97 14.99
C SER A 438 17.63 -15.12 14.66
N PHE A 439 18.56 -15.66 13.87
CA PHE A 439 19.74 -14.94 13.46
C PHE A 439 20.05 -15.08 11.97
N CYS A 440 20.73 -14.08 11.42
CA CYS A 440 21.18 -14.06 10.03
C CYS A 440 22.67 -14.39 9.98
N PHE A 441 23.04 -15.50 9.34
CA PHE A 441 24.43 -15.89 9.13
C PHE A 441 25.26 -14.76 8.51
N LYS A 442 24.80 -14.22 7.39
CA LYS A 442 25.46 -13.11 6.70
C LYS A 442 25.74 -11.92 7.62
N SER A 443 24.79 -11.57 8.50
CA SER A 443 24.97 -10.42 9.40
C SER A 443 26.07 -10.66 10.42
N ILE A 444 26.22 -11.89 10.94
CA ILE A 444 27.27 -12.25 11.86
C ILE A 444 28.63 -12.33 11.14
N GLN A 445 28.67 -12.98 9.96
CA GLN A 445 29.89 -13.12 9.19
C GLN A 445 30.43 -11.77 8.70
N ASN A 446 29.57 -10.90 8.20
CA ASN A 446 29.96 -9.55 7.79
C ASN A 446 30.48 -8.69 8.95
N GLU A 447 29.97 -8.91 10.17
CA GLU A 447 30.45 -8.24 11.37
C GLU A 447 31.85 -8.73 11.75
N ILE A 448 32.12 -10.02 11.56
CA ILE A 448 33.47 -10.61 11.78
C ILE A 448 34.47 -10.08 10.75
N GLU A 449 34.09 -10.01 9.50
CA GLU A 449 34.96 -9.56 8.41
C GLU A 449 35.12 -8.04 8.33
N GLY A 450 34.23 -7.27 8.98
CA GLY A 450 34.20 -5.82 8.88
C GLY A 450 33.70 -5.30 7.53
N GLU A 451 33.10 -6.15 6.69
CA GLU A 451 32.68 -5.86 5.33
C GLU A 451 31.19 -6.14 5.10
N LYS A 452 30.59 -5.51 4.09
CA LYS A 452 29.20 -5.75 3.65
C LYS A 452 29.18 -6.68 2.43
N ASN A 453 29.37 -7.97 2.62
CA ASN A 453 29.42 -8.95 1.54
C ASN A 453 28.08 -9.68 1.37
N GLN A 454 27.51 -9.66 0.14
CA GLN A 454 26.25 -10.35 -0.18
C GLN A 454 26.45 -11.85 -0.42
N VAL A 455 27.67 -12.30 -0.70
CA VAL A 455 27.97 -13.71 -0.98
C VAL A 455 27.60 -14.62 0.19
N HIS A 456 27.70 -14.13 1.43
CA HIS A 456 27.34 -14.88 2.62
C HIS A 456 25.83 -15.05 2.86
N THR A 457 24.99 -14.58 1.93
CA THR A 457 23.54 -14.76 2.04
C THR A 457 23.18 -16.23 1.87
N ARG A 458 22.50 -16.82 2.86
CA ARG A 458 22.02 -18.21 2.78
C ARG A 458 20.80 -18.36 1.86
N ALA A 459 20.04 -17.30 1.67
CA ALA A 459 18.85 -17.30 0.84
C ALA A 459 19.22 -17.01 -0.62
N LEU A 460 18.70 -17.82 -1.55
CA LEU A 460 18.54 -17.43 -2.95
C LEU A 460 17.67 -16.17 -3.01
N HIS A 461 17.90 -15.29 -3.96
CA HIS A 461 17.02 -14.17 -4.19
C HIS A 461 15.72 -14.64 -4.86
N ALA A 462 14.65 -13.85 -4.76
CA ALA A 462 13.34 -14.22 -5.27
C ALA A 462 13.34 -14.45 -6.79
N GLU A 463 14.01 -13.56 -7.52
CA GLU A 463 14.20 -13.64 -8.96
C GLU A 463 15.02 -14.88 -9.34
N GLU A 464 16.11 -15.11 -8.64
CA GLU A 464 16.97 -16.28 -8.84
C GLU A 464 16.21 -17.59 -8.58
N ASN A 465 15.41 -17.63 -7.50
CA ASN A 465 14.59 -18.81 -7.19
C ASN A 465 13.56 -19.07 -8.30
N ALA A 466 12.91 -18.03 -8.84
CA ALA A 466 12.00 -18.18 -9.98
C ALA A 466 12.71 -18.71 -11.23
N PHE A 467 13.92 -18.24 -11.53
CA PHE A 467 14.71 -18.73 -12.67
C PHE A 467 15.13 -20.19 -12.49
N LEU A 468 15.55 -20.55 -11.28
CA LEU A 468 15.96 -21.92 -10.95
C LEU A 468 14.78 -22.91 -10.99
N GLN A 469 13.56 -22.50 -10.65
CA GLN A 469 12.39 -23.37 -10.82
C GLN A 469 12.17 -23.76 -12.29
N ILE A 470 12.31 -22.80 -13.21
CA ILE A 470 12.21 -23.09 -14.64
C ILE A 470 13.34 -24.01 -15.10
N SER A 471 14.57 -23.76 -14.64
CA SER A 471 15.71 -24.62 -14.97
C SER A 471 15.55 -26.04 -14.41
N LYS A 472 14.98 -26.19 -13.20
CA LYS A 472 14.76 -27.48 -12.55
C LYS A 472 13.70 -28.33 -13.25
N HIS A 473 12.64 -27.72 -13.74
CA HIS A 473 11.51 -28.43 -14.34
C HIS A 473 11.54 -28.45 -15.89
N GLY A 474 12.39 -27.62 -16.48
CA GLY A 474 12.61 -27.56 -17.94
C GLY A 474 11.51 -26.93 -18.77
N GLY A 475 11.76 -26.78 -20.03
CA GLY A 475 10.73 -26.68 -21.08
C GLY A 475 10.11 -25.29 -21.35
N GLN A 476 10.45 -24.23 -20.62
CA GLN A 476 9.80 -22.93 -20.82
C GLN A 476 10.77 -21.83 -21.30
N LYS A 477 10.38 -21.16 -22.40
CA LYS A 477 11.12 -20.03 -22.95
C LYS A 477 10.98 -18.80 -22.04
N LEU A 478 12.09 -18.18 -21.66
CA LEU A 478 12.16 -16.94 -20.89
C LEU A 478 12.43 -15.70 -21.74
N LEU A 479 13.04 -15.90 -22.91
CA LEU A 479 13.38 -14.82 -23.83
C LEU A 479 12.13 -14.01 -24.23
N GLY A 480 12.19 -12.70 -24.05
CA GLY A 480 11.08 -11.80 -24.34
C GLY A 480 10.04 -11.68 -23.20
N GLY A 481 10.18 -12.48 -22.14
CA GLY A 481 9.24 -12.47 -21.01
C GLY A 481 9.32 -11.22 -20.15
N VAL A 482 8.46 -11.18 -19.12
CA VAL A 482 8.38 -10.09 -18.15
C VAL A 482 8.71 -10.62 -16.75
N LEU A 483 9.57 -9.90 -16.04
CA LEU A 483 9.90 -10.14 -14.64
C LEU A 483 9.14 -9.14 -13.75
N PHE A 484 8.32 -9.65 -12.85
CA PHE A 484 7.69 -8.89 -11.78
C PHE A 484 8.44 -9.18 -10.47
N THR A 485 8.78 -8.13 -9.73
CA THR A 485 9.45 -8.29 -8.43
C THR A 485 9.04 -7.19 -7.46
N THR A 486 8.88 -7.51 -6.19
CA THR A 486 8.49 -6.52 -5.17
C THR A 486 9.61 -5.55 -4.82
N ALA A 487 10.86 -5.87 -5.17
CA ALA A 487 12.01 -4.96 -5.10
C ALA A 487 12.81 -5.06 -6.40
N SER A 488 13.36 -3.96 -6.90
CA SER A 488 14.18 -4.01 -8.12
C SER A 488 15.35 -4.97 -7.95
N PRO A 489 15.77 -5.68 -9.02
CA PRO A 489 16.86 -6.64 -8.92
C PRO A 489 18.16 -6.03 -8.43
N CYS A 490 18.90 -6.72 -7.57
CA CYS A 490 20.28 -6.41 -7.25
C CYS A 490 21.19 -6.72 -8.46
N GLU A 491 22.48 -6.34 -8.38
CA GLU A 491 23.44 -6.53 -9.47
C GLU A 491 23.56 -7.98 -9.94
N LEU A 492 23.44 -8.95 -9.00
CA LEU A 492 23.53 -10.37 -9.33
C LEU A 492 22.29 -10.86 -10.09
N CYS A 493 21.09 -10.50 -9.63
CA CYS A 493 19.84 -10.85 -10.30
C CYS A 493 19.68 -10.10 -11.63
N ALA A 494 20.12 -8.84 -11.68
CA ALA A 494 20.09 -8.03 -12.88
C ALA A 494 20.89 -8.66 -14.03
N LYS A 495 22.11 -9.16 -13.75
CA LYS A 495 22.94 -9.88 -14.76
C LYS A 495 22.21 -11.12 -15.29
N LYS A 496 21.58 -11.89 -14.40
CA LYS A 496 20.83 -13.10 -14.79
C LYS A 496 19.60 -12.74 -15.63
N ALA A 497 18.81 -11.73 -15.20
CA ALA A 497 17.65 -11.27 -15.95
C ALA A 497 18.02 -10.75 -17.33
N TYR A 498 19.12 -9.99 -17.45
CA TYR A 498 19.64 -9.52 -18.72
C TYR A 498 20.06 -10.69 -19.63
N GLN A 499 20.84 -11.65 -19.09
CA GLN A 499 21.30 -12.83 -19.85
C GLN A 499 20.15 -13.73 -20.32
N LEU A 500 19.07 -13.83 -19.53
CA LEU A 500 17.87 -14.60 -19.89
C LEU A 500 17.00 -13.87 -20.93
N GLY A 501 17.31 -12.61 -21.25
CA GLY A 501 16.65 -11.83 -22.29
C GLY A 501 15.24 -11.38 -21.96
N PHE A 502 14.99 -11.02 -20.72
CA PHE A 502 13.72 -10.39 -20.35
C PHE A 502 13.53 -9.08 -21.11
N LYS A 503 12.34 -8.88 -21.65
CA LYS A 503 11.97 -7.64 -22.35
C LYS A 503 11.64 -6.51 -21.39
N LYS A 504 11.03 -6.85 -20.24
CA LYS A 504 10.57 -5.86 -19.25
C LYS A 504 10.79 -6.38 -17.83
N ILE A 505 11.13 -5.46 -16.93
CA ILE A 505 11.21 -5.69 -15.47
C ILE A 505 10.32 -4.66 -14.77
N ILE A 506 9.29 -5.14 -14.06
CA ILE A 506 8.33 -4.32 -13.32
C ILE A 506 8.58 -4.52 -11.83
N TYR A 507 8.77 -3.43 -11.08
CA TYR A 507 9.11 -3.50 -9.65
C TYR A 507 8.41 -2.41 -8.84
N ILE A 508 8.14 -2.71 -7.55
CA ILE A 508 7.47 -1.77 -6.63
C ILE A 508 8.50 -0.78 -6.05
N ASP A 509 9.55 -1.29 -5.42
CA ASP A 509 10.50 -0.48 -4.68
C ASP A 509 11.89 -0.51 -5.34
N PRO A 510 12.50 0.66 -5.63
CA PRO A 510 13.86 0.74 -6.10
C PRO A 510 14.82 0.23 -5.02
N TYR A 511 15.48 -0.91 -5.27
CA TYR A 511 16.53 -1.42 -4.39
C TYR A 511 17.73 -0.47 -4.40
N PRO A 512 18.34 -0.16 -3.24
CA PRO A 512 19.58 0.61 -3.19
C PRO A 512 20.70 -0.15 -3.91
N GLY A 513 21.33 0.49 -4.86
CA GLY A 513 22.42 -0.07 -5.66
C GLY A 513 22.48 0.54 -7.05
N ILE A 514 23.43 0.10 -7.82
CA ILE A 514 23.69 0.63 -9.17
C ILE A 514 23.22 -0.32 -10.29
N ALA A 515 22.50 -1.41 -9.94
CA ALA A 515 22.08 -2.42 -10.91
C ALA A 515 21.31 -1.85 -12.10
N THR A 516 20.38 -0.94 -11.83
CA THR A 516 19.58 -0.28 -12.87
C THR A 516 20.40 0.62 -13.77
N GLN A 517 21.40 1.32 -13.22
CA GLN A 517 22.24 2.29 -13.95
C GLN A 517 23.44 1.62 -14.60
N HIS A 518 24.00 0.58 -13.98
CA HIS A 518 25.24 -0.06 -14.41
C HIS A 518 25.01 -1.27 -15.31
N ILE A 519 24.02 -2.12 -14.99
CA ILE A 519 23.80 -3.39 -15.68
C ILE A 519 22.64 -3.31 -16.66
N LEU A 520 21.46 -2.88 -16.17
CA LEU A 520 20.22 -2.95 -16.95
C LEU A 520 20.07 -1.81 -17.96
N SER A 521 20.87 -0.74 -17.85
CA SER A 521 20.87 0.37 -18.80
C SER A 521 21.92 0.24 -19.91
N ALA A 522 22.81 -0.75 -19.85
CA ALA A 522 23.91 -0.95 -20.78
C ALA A 522 23.57 -1.98 -21.89
N GLY A 523 24.26 -1.89 -23.03
CA GLY A 523 24.13 -2.87 -24.11
C GLY A 523 22.91 -2.70 -25.01
N LYS A 524 22.74 -3.62 -25.99
CA LYS A 524 21.68 -3.55 -27.00
C LYS A 524 20.35 -4.13 -26.54
N ASN A 525 20.38 -5.21 -25.77
CA ASN A 525 19.19 -5.98 -25.36
C ASN A 525 18.74 -5.61 -23.93
N LYS A 526 18.86 -4.34 -23.57
CA LYS A 526 18.45 -3.87 -22.25
C LYS A 526 16.94 -4.01 -22.04
N PRO A 527 16.51 -4.55 -20.91
CA PRO A 527 15.10 -4.62 -20.58
C PRO A 527 14.53 -3.23 -20.33
N GLU A 528 13.25 -3.05 -20.62
CA GLU A 528 12.48 -1.90 -20.15
C GLU A 528 12.29 -1.98 -18.65
N LEU A 529 12.59 -0.91 -17.93
CA LEU A 529 12.41 -0.82 -16.47
C LEU A 529 11.19 0.01 -16.16
N GLU A 530 10.23 -0.58 -15.47
CA GLU A 530 8.97 0.09 -15.13
C GLU A 530 8.71 0.03 -13.62
N LEU A 531 8.44 1.20 -13.03
CA LEU A 531 7.87 1.25 -11.68
C LEU A 531 6.43 0.75 -11.72
N TYR A 532 6.09 -0.15 -10.83
CA TYR A 532 4.77 -0.73 -10.74
C TYR A 532 3.69 0.34 -10.52
N ARG A 533 2.58 0.15 -11.22
CA ARG A 533 1.33 0.89 -11.06
C ARG A 533 0.23 -0.11 -10.81
N GLY A 534 -0.53 0.08 -9.74
CA GLY A 534 -1.58 -0.86 -9.42
C GLY A 534 -1.83 -1.03 -7.93
N ALA A 535 -2.84 -1.82 -7.61
CA ALA A 535 -3.15 -2.25 -6.25
C ALA A 535 -2.44 -3.56 -5.91
N VAL A 536 -2.03 -3.69 -4.63
CA VAL A 536 -1.45 -4.92 -4.09
C VAL A 536 -1.95 -5.23 -2.69
N GLY A 537 -1.74 -6.46 -2.24
CA GLY A 537 -2.02 -6.88 -0.88
C GLY A 537 -3.51 -6.77 -0.54
N ARG A 538 -3.82 -6.16 0.59
CA ARG A 538 -5.20 -5.99 1.07
C ARG A 538 -6.07 -5.23 0.08
N ALA A 539 -5.55 -4.14 -0.49
CA ALA A 539 -6.30 -3.31 -1.43
C ALA A 539 -6.67 -4.07 -2.71
N PHE A 540 -5.82 -4.96 -3.20
CA PHE A 540 -6.16 -5.77 -4.37
C PHE A 540 -7.47 -6.54 -4.17
N TYR A 541 -7.64 -7.21 -3.03
CA TYR A 541 -8.89 -7.92 -2.71
C TYR A 541 -10.05 -6.95 -2.47
N GLN A 542 -9.84 -5.88 -1.71
CA GLN A 542 -10.88 -4.91 -1.39
C GLN A 542 -11.42 -4.18 -2.62
N LEU A 543 -10.61 -3.96 -3.65
CA LEU A 543 -11.01 -3.23 -4.86
C LEU A 543 -11.59 -4.15 -5.94
N TYR A 544 -11.11 -5.39 -6.02
CA TYR A 544 -11.46 -6.28 -7.14
C TYR A 544 -12.37 -7.44 -6.79
N GLN A 545 -12.56 -7.73 -5.50
CA GLN A 545 -13.52 -8.74 -5.08
C GLN A 545 -14.93 -8.14 -5.05
N PRO A 546 -15.88 -8.60 -5.91
CA PRO A 546 -17.25 -8.13 -5.85
C PRO A 546 -17.93 -8.62 -4.57
N LEU A 547 -18.90 -7.88 -4.07
CA LEU A 547 -19.68 -8.25 -2.89
C LEU A 547 -20.60 -9.44 -3.17
N MET A 548 -21.07 -9.58 -4.41
CA MET A 548 -21.86 -10.70 -4.90
C MET A 548 -21.53 -10.95 -6.39
N PRO A 549 -21.96 -12.08 -6.97
CA PRO A 549 -21.83 -12.28 -8.41
C PRO A 549 -22.47 -11.11 -9.18
N TYR A 550 -21.74 -10.52 -10.12
CA TYR A 550 -22.23 -9.32 -10.84
C TYR A 550 -23.54 -9.53 -11.58
N LYS A 551 -23.83 -10.78 -12.02
CA LYS A 551 -25.11 -11.14 -12.61
C LYS A 551 -26.26 -10.94 -11.63
N ASP A 552 -26.09 -11.39 -10.38
CA ASP A 552 -27.12 -11.28 -9.35
C ASP A 552 -27.33 -9.81 -8.95
N GLU A 553 -26.25 -9.04 -8.88
CA GLU A 553 -26.30 -7.59 -8.65
C GLU A 553 -27.11 -6.87 -9.74
N MET A 554 -26.85 -7.21 -11.02
CA MET A 554 -27.59 -6.65 -12.15
C MET A 554 -29.07 -7.00 -12.12
N GLU A 555 -29.42 -8.24 -11.77
CA GLU A 555 -30.81 -8.68 -11.59
C GLU A 555 -31.52 -7.87 -10.51
N LEU A 556 -30.85 -7.59 -9.39
CA LEU A 556 -31.41 -6.80 -8.27
C LEU A 556 -31.54 -5.30 -8.59
N ILE A 557 -30.55 -4.71 -9.31
CA ILE A 557 -30.56 -3.29 -9.63
C ILE A 557 -31.57 -2.95 -10.72
N PHE A 558 -31.64 -3.78 -11.77
CA PHE A 558 -32.42 -3.50 -12.97
C PHE A 558 -33.75 -4.27 -13.02
N ASP A 559 -34.08 -5.04 -11.98
CA ASP A 559 -35.27 -5.89 -11.92
C ASP A 559 -35.40 -6.76 -13.20
N ILE A 560 -34.24 -7.28 -13.64
CA ILE A 560 -34.17 -8.12 -14.85
C ILE A 560 -34.95 -9.39 -14.52
N PRO A 561 -36.05 -9.68 -15.26
CA PRO A 561 -36.83 -10.88 -14.99
C PRO A 561 -35.92 -12.11 -15.16
N SER A 562 -35.87 -12.94 -14.12
CA SER A 562 -35.29 -14.27 -14.26
C SER A 562 -35.99 -14.94 -15.43
N PHE A 563 -35.22 -15.51 -16.35
CA PHE A 563 -35.75 -16.36 -17.40
C PHE A 563 -36.42 -17.58 -16.73
N GLU A 564 -37.64 -17.42 -16.26
CA GLU A 564 -38.52 -18.56 -16.07
C GLU A 564 -38.73 -19.12 -17.48
N ASN A 565 -38.11 -20.26 -17.75
CA ASN A 565 -38.34 -20.95 -19.00
C ASN A 565 -39.80 -21.44 -18.96
N PRO A 566 -40.73 -20.82 -19.72
CA PRO A 566 -42.16 -21.16 -19.63
C PRO A 566 -42.43 -22.59 -20.11
N GLU A 567 -41.43 -23.29 -20.63
CA GLU A 567 -41.53 -24.65 -21.15
C GLU A 567 -40.95 -25.73 -20.22
N LYS A 568 -40.41 -25.37 -19.04
CA LYS A 568 -40.01 -26.39 -18.05
C LYS A 568 -41.07 -26.46 -16.95
N PRO A 569 -41.98 -27.42 -17.02
CA PRO A 569 -42.93 -27.63 -15.94
C PRO A 569 -42.19 -27.89 -14.60
N SER A 570 -42.68 -27.30 -13.53
CA SER A 570 -42.06 -27.44 -12.22
C SER A 570 -41.83 -28.93 -11.89
N LYS A 571 -40.81 -29.26 -11.11
CA LYS A 571 -40.53 -30.64 -10.70
C LYS A 571 -41.76 -31.33 -10.09
N SER A 572 -42.70 -30.57 -9.52
CA SER A 572 -43.97 -31.07 -8.99
C SER A 572 -44.98 -31.43 -10.07
N ILE A 573 -45.01 -30.66 -11.19
CA ILE A 573 -45.86 -30.92 -12.35
C ILE A 573 -45.34 -32.15 -13.09
N LEU A 574 -44.02 -32.19 -13.38
CA LEU A 574 -43.38 -33.39 -13.97
C LEU A 574 -43.56 -34.67 -13.14
N LYS A 575 -43.57 -34.55 -11.81
CA LYS A 575 -43.84 -35.69 -10.94
C LYS A 575 -45.31 -36.16 -11.02
N LYS A 576 -46.27 -35.23 -11.14
CA LYS A 576 -47.69 -35.57 -11.32
C LYS A 576 -47.96 -36.17 -12.71
N GLU A 577 -47.37 -35.62 -13.77
CA GLU A 577 -47.48 -36.16 -15.13
C GLU A 577 -46.85 -37.55 -15.27
N ASN A 578 -45.65 -37.74 -14.66
CA ASN A 578 -45.04 -39.09 -14.62
C ASN A 578 -45.85 -40.08 -13.82
N ALA A 579 -46.48 -39.70 -12.75
CA ALA A 579 -47.36 -40.59 -11.97
C ALA A 579 -48.63 -40.97 -12.79
N ALA A 580 -49.25 -40.00 -13.45
CA ALA A 580 -50.40 -40.26 -14.34
C ALA A 580 -50.04 -41.13 -15.55
N LEU A 581 -48.88 -40.92 -16.17
CA LEU A 581 -48.38 -41.78 -17.23
C LEU A 581 -48.07 -43.20 -16.78
N LEU A 582 -47.59 -43.37 -15.54
CA LEU A 582 -47.32 -44.70 -14.97
C LEU A 582 -48.64 -45.47 -14.70
N GLU A 583 -49.68 -44.75 -14.27
CA GLU A 583 -51.02 -45.32 -14.04
C GLU A 583 -51.73 -45.70 -15.36
N ALA A 584 -51.65 -44.81 -16.36
CA ALA A 584 -52.14 -45.09 -17.71
C ALA A 584 -51.44 -46.30 -18.36
N ASN A 585 -50.11 -46.39 -18.20
CA ASN A 585 -49.35 -47.55 -18.70
C ASN A 585 -49.75 -48.86 -18.01
N LYS A 586 -50.05 -48.85 -16.69
CA LYS A 586 -50.58 -50.02 -15.97
C LYS A 586 -51.93 -50.44 -16.51
N THR A 587 -52.82 -49.50 -16.79
CA THR A 587 -54.17 -49.80 -17.33
C THR A 587 -54.07 -50.38 -18.74
N LEU A 588 -53.24 -49.77 -19.60
CA LEU A 588 -52.95 -50.29 -20.93
C LEU A 588 -52.33 -51.70 -20.89
N GLN A 589 -51.45 -51.96 -19.96
CA GLN A 589 -50.86 -53.28 -19.79
C GLN A 589 -51.90 -54.35 -19.39
N MET A 590 -52.86 -54.01 -18.49
CA MET A 590 -53.98 -54.87 -18.12
C MET A 590 -54.92 -55.13 -19.32
N GLU A 591 -55.20 -54.12 -20.15
CA GLU A 591 -55.99 -54.30 -21.37
C GLU A 591 -55.28 -55.18 -22.38
N ILE A 592 -53.98 -55.00 -22.57
CA ILE A 592 -53.17 -55.86 -23.43
C ILE A 592 -53.16 -57.30 -22.95
N ASP A 593 -53.03 -57.53 -21.67
CA ASP A 593 -53.03 -58.84 -21.10
C ASP A 593 -54.40 -59.52 -21.18
N SER A 594 -55.50 -58.74 -21.01
CA SER A 594 -56.88 -59.25 -21.22
C SER A 594 -57.15 -59.61 -22.70
N LEU A 595 -56.69 -58.77 -23.65
CA LEU A 595 -56.78 -59.07 -25.08
C LEU A 595 -55.94 -60.27 -25.47
N ARG A 596 -54.78 -60.47 -24.87
CA ARG A 596 -53.96 -61.66 -25.08
C ARG A 596 -54.63 -62.95 -24.60
N LEU A 597 -55.34 -62.87 -23.48
CA LEU A 597 -56.15 -64.00 -22.97
C LEU A 597 -57.31 -64.33 -23.92
N ILE A 598 -58.00 -63.36 -24.46
CA ILE A 598 -59.06 -63.52 -25.45
C ILE A 598 -58.51 -64.15 -26.74
N VAL A 599 -57.39 -63.67 -27.28
CA VAL A 599 -56.77 -64.16 -28.50
C VAL A 599 -56.19 -65.58 -28.34
N SER A 600 -55.74 -65.94 -27.13
CA SER A 600 -55.22 -67.28 -26.82
C SER A 600 -56.29 -68.35 -26.58
N GLY A 601 -57.62 -68.03 -26.66
CA GLY A 601 -58.69 -68.95 -26.51
C GLY A 601 -58.87 -69.49 -25.08
N ARG A 602 -58.30 -68.90 -24.07
CA ARG A 602 -58.51 -69.21 -22.62
C ARG A 602 -59.45 -68.16 -22.06
N GLN A 603 -60.63 -68.58 -21.68
CA GLN A 603 -61.55 -67.76 -20.83
C GLN A 603 -60.91 -67.49 -19.47
N PRO A 604 -61.12 -66.27 -18.88
CA PRO A 604 -60.53 -65.89 -17.60
C PRO A 604 -60.89 -66.89 -16.45
#